data_4144c4c72e6f6e288f573f0da06ff927
#
_entry.id   4144c4c72e6f6e288f573f0da06ff927
#
_cell.length_a   1.000
_cell.length_b   1.000
_cell.length_c   1.000
_cell.angle_alpha   90.00
_cell.angle_beta   90.00
_cell.angle_gamma   90.00
#
_symmetry.space_group_name_H-M   'P 1'
#
loop_
_entity.id
_entity.type
_entity.pdbx_description
1 polymer ?
#
loop_
_entity_poly.entity_id
_entity_poly.type
_entity_poly.pdbx_seq_one_letter_code
_entity_poly.pdbx_strand_id
1 'polypeptide(L)'
;MHFQQILSLGAIIIALLAFLWFVFVPLFGESTPNELTPQAGYAFDYVVVGAGTAGSVVASLLTKHSPSSSVLLIEAGESFGVLSKIPLLATFQQKGLNDWGFLSEPQVYSSRGLVEQRQYLPRGKGLGGSSMLNYMLHFDGEPRDFERWATRHNLSDWRWKDIRPFLTAVRTQTHSLLEISPDYSKITEALHKTRKEFSKRNWRFRRARYTIKNGLRYNVYHQFLQPALKRRNLYTLTNAYLKRLNLEYIDEERSEVKTILVGVMDTKNREEYVFSVDVRCEVILSAGAYQSPQILLASGIGDASLFEELDIRQQLQLPLVGENLHDHLNLPLFVSIDTVGPTLNQRALLNPIQILNYLVNGYGHLGNFGVLGHIDSSYEESFGLTFFGVGAVDESALMSISNFNREYFRALFPRYHNSTQEGFVLISTCLQPKSRGTVSIGVPNTRWKPIIDPNYLREASDVDCTIRAIRAAVEVVKSESFAALHPRIHWPKIPECKKYGPTERDFVDNMPNDRYLECVLRYVGLGSHHPGGTCVTGTAANNSVVNSQFKVHGVDNLRIIDASVLPTPISGNPNSVIIGMAIRGATMILQREKLKKKK
;
A
#
# COMPACT_ATOMS: atom_id res chain seq x y z
N MET A 1 45.99 -8.82 -23.40
CA MET A 1 45.11 -7.62 -23.38
C MET A 1 43.87 -7.76 -24.29
N HIS A 2 43.98 -8.17 -25.56
CA HIS A 2 42.84 -8.29 -26.46
C HIS A 2 41.80 -9.35 -26.08
N PHE A 3 42.16 -10.48 -25.48
CA PHE A 3 41.22 -11.55 -25.13
C PHE A 3 40.26 -11.14 -23.99
N GLN A 4 40.75 -10.42 -22.99
CA GLN A 4 39.88 -9.88 -21.91
C GLN A 4 38.95 -8.76 -22.39
N GLN A 5 39.38 -7.96 -23.37
CA GLN A 5 38.53 -6.93 -23.98
C GLN A 5 37.42 -7.54 -24.84
N ILE A 6 37.69 -8.64 -25.55
CA ILE A 6 36.68 -9.36 -26.35
C ILE A 6 35.65 -10.03 -25.42
N LEU A 7 36.09 -10.64 -24.32
CA LEU A 7 35.16 -11.22 -23.30
C LEU A 7 34.29 -10.16 -22.63
N SER A 8 34.84 -8.98 -22.31
CA SER A 8 34.07 -7.89 -21.73
C SER A 8 33.05 -7.29 -22.71
N LEU A 9 33.42 -7.17 -24.00
CA LEU A 9 32.50 -6.69 -25.04
C LEU A 9 31.38 -7.70 -25.30
N GLY A 10 31.70 -9.00 -25.33
CA GLY A 10 30.72 -10.08 -25.45
C GLY A 10 29.72 -10.10 -24.27
N ALA A 11 30.21 -9.94 -23.04
CA ALA A 11 29.38 -9.87 -21.87
C ALA A 11 28.45 -8.63 -21.87
N ILE A 12 28.93 -7.48 -22.34
CA ILE A 12 28.13 -6.25 -22.50
C ILE A 12 27.04 -6.44 -23.55
N ILE A 13 27.37 -7.05 -24.69
CA ILE A 13 26.40 -7.33 -25.76
C ILE A 13 25.34 -8.33 -25.27
N ILE A 14 25.72 -9.39 -24.58
CA ILE A 14 24.76 -10.36 -24.00
C ILE A 14 23.89 -9.70 -22.96
N ALA A 15 24.45 -8.84 -22.10
CA ALA A 15 23.67 -8.07 -21.12
C ALA A 15 22.69 -7.09 -21.78
N LEU A 16 23.11 -6.42 -22.86
CA LEU A 16 22.26 -5.55 -23.67
C LEU A 16 21.15 -6.33 -24.39
N LEU A 17 21.46 -7.46 -24.99
CA LEU A 17 20.48 -8.33 -25.64
C LEU A 17 19.50 -8.94 -24.63
N ALA A 18 19.99 -9.38 -23.47
CA ALA A 18 19.14 -9.86 -22.38
C ALA A 18 18.26 -8.73 -21.81
N PHE A 19 18.80 -7.53 -21.67
CA PHE A 19 18.05 -6.35 -21.26
C PHE A 19 16.99 -5.97 -22.31
N LEU A 20 17.34 -5.95 -23.58
CA LEU A 20 16.42 -5.71 -24.68
C LEU A 20 15.34 -6.80 -24.72
N TRP A 21 15.70 -8.06 -24.61
CA TRP A 21 14.76 -9.18 -24.54
C TRP A 21 13.83 -9.07 -23.31
N PHE A 22 14.39 -8.75 -22.15
CA PHE A 22 13.66 -8.59 -20.89
C PHE A 22 12.73 -7.37 -20.89
N VAL A 23 13.11 -6.29 -21.59
CA VAL A 23 12.33 -5.06 -21.74
C VAL A 23 11.29 -5.19 -22.85
N PHE A 24 11.64 -5.76 -23.99
CA PHE A 24 10.78 -5.76 -25.19
C PHE A 24 9.82 -6.94 -25.25
N VAL A 25 10.22 -8.14 -24.82
CA VAL A 25 9.30 -9.30 -24.87
C VAL A 25 8.05 -9.12 -24.00
N PRO A 26 8.12 -8.54 -22.78
CA PRO A 26 6.91 -8.20 -22.02
C PRO A 26 6.09 -7.05 -22.59
N LEU A 27 6.70 -6.14 -23.38
CA LEU A 27 5.98 -5.02 -24.01
C LEU A 27 5.05 -5.50 -25.14
N PHE A 28 5.40 -6.56 -25.86
CA PHE A 28 4.60 -7.09 -26.97
C PHE A 28 3.53 -8.11 -26.55
N GLY A 29 3.48 -8.49 -25.26
CA GLY A 29 2.58 -9.54 -24.76
C GLY A 29 1.30 -9.08 -24.08
N GLU A 30 1.06 -7.79 -23.94
CA GLU A 30 -0.08 -7.26 -23.16
C GLU A 30 -1.17 -6.67 -24.08
N SER A 31 -1.88 -7.53 -24.81
CA SER A 31 -3.14 -7.11 -25.44
C SER A 31 -4.27 -7.15 -24.41
N THR A 32 -5.06 -6.08 -24.33
CA THR A 32 -6.36 -6.03 -23.66
C THR A 32 -7.43 -6.30 -24.71
N PRO A 33 -7.82 -7.56 -24.96
CA PRO A 33 -8.60 -7.91 -26.14
C PRO A 33 -10.05 -7.37 -26.14
N ASN A 34 -10.56 -6.91 -25.00
CA ASN A 34 -11.93 -6.40 -24.85
C ASN A 34 -11.93 -5.00 -24.21
N GLU A 35 -11.05 -4.11 -24.64
CA GLU A 35 -11.13 -2.70 -24.25
C GLU A 35 -12.29 -2.04 -25.00
N LEU A 36 -13.17 -1.39 -24.22
CA LEU A 36 -14.35 -0.75 -24.76
C LEU A 36 -14.04 0.66 -25.28
N THR A 37 -14.72 1.05 -26.34
CA THR A 37 -14.76 2.45 -26.77
C THR A 37 -15.85 3.20 -25.99
N PRO A 38 -15.64 4.48 -25.63
CA PRO A 38 -16.65 5.27 -24.94
C PRO A 38 -17.93 5.44 -25.79
N GLN A 39 -19.04 4.88 -25.32
CA GLN A 39 -20.36 5.09 -25.95
C GLN A 39 -21.49 4.83 -24.96
N ALA A 40 -22.64 5.43 -25.19
CA ALA A 40 -23.86 5.17 -24.41
C ALA A 40 -24.49 3.82 -24.77
N GLY A 41 -25.38 3.33 -23.90
CA GLY A 41 -26.18 2.11 -24.13
C GLY A 41 -25.50 0.80 -23.70
N TYR A 42 -24.36 0.86 -23.04
CA TYR A 42 -23.76 -0.31 -22.39
C TYR A 42 -24.56 -0.76 -21.17
N ALA A 43 -24.71 -2.08 -21.02
CA ALA A 43 -25.31 -2.69 -19.85
C ALA A 43 -24.53 -3.94 -19.42
N PHE A 44 -24.15 -4.02 -18.15
CA PHE A 44 -23.36 -5.12 -17.59
C PHE A 44 -24.02 -5.74 -16.38
N ASP A 45 -23.76 -7.05 -16.16
CA ASP A 45 -24.25 -7.73 -14.97
C ASP A 45 -23.49 -7.25 -13.73
N TYR A 46 -22.19 -7.12 -13.82
CA TYR A 46 -21.34 -6.61 -12.76
C TYR A 46 -20.46 -5.47 -13.25
N VAL A 47 -20.35 -4.42 -12.43
CA VAL A 47 -19.41 -3.32 -12.64
C VAL A 47 -18.44 -3.27 -11.48
N VAL A 48 -17.14 -3.44 -11.74
CA VAL A 48 -16.06 -3.33 -10.77
C VAL A 48 -15.32 -2.03 -11.02
N VAL A 49 -15.29 -1.15 -10.02
CA VAL A 49 -14.69 0.18 -10.11
C VAL A 49 -13.35 0.20 -9.38
N GLY A 50 -12.26 0.37 -10.14
CA GLY A 50 -10.87 0.29 -9.70
C GLY A 50 -10.25 -1.09 -9.96
N ALA A 51 -9.23 -1.14 -10.81
CA ALA A 51 -8.45 -2.34 -11.10
C ALA A 51 -7.24 -2.51 -10.14
N GLY A 52 -7.38 -2.02 -8.90
CA GLY A 52 -6.38 -2.15 -7.85
C GLY A 52 -6.31 -3.54 -7.23
N THR A 53 -5.73 -3.63 -6.03
CA THR A 53 -5.53 -4.91 -5.30
C THR A 53 -6.81 -5.74 -5.20
N ALA A 54 -7.92 -5.13 -4.77
CA ALA A 54 -9.18 -5.85 -4.57
C ALA A 54 -9.94 -6.07 -5.88
N GLY A 55 -10.11 -5.02 -6.69
CA GLY A 55 -10.90 -5.09 -7.91
C GLY A 55 -10.35 -6.07 -8.95
N SER A 56 -9.01 -6.18 -9.07
CA SER A 56 -8.35 -7.20 -9.90
C SER A 56 -8.75 -8.62 -9.51
N VAL A 57 -8.82 -8.89 -8.20
CA VAL A 57 -9.21 -10.20 -7.67
C VAL A 57 -10.70 -10.46 -7.92
N VAL A 58 -11.56 -9.49 -7.58
CA VAL A 58 -13.02 -9.60 -7.75
C VAL A 58 -13.37 -9.83 -9.21
N ALA A 59 -12.91 -8.98 -10.13
CA ALA A 59 -13.18 -9.10 -11.55
C ALA A 59 -12.69 -10.45 -12.13
N SER A 60 -11.50 -10.89 -11.70
CA SER A 60 -10.97 -12.18 -12.13
C SER A 60 -11.82 -13.36 -11.64
N LEU A 61 -12.27 -13.36 -10.39
CA LEU A 61 -13.06 -14.46 -9.84
C LEU A 61 -14.48 -14.49 -10.40
N LEU A 62 -15.13 -13.34 -10.57
CA LEU A 62 -16.45 -13.25 -11.18
C LEU A 62 -16.42 -13.80 -12.62
N THR A 63 -15.49 -13.33 -13.44
CA THR A 63 -15.39 -13.79 -14.84
C THR A 63 -15.00 -15.27 -14.97
N LYS A 64 -14.25 -15.81 -14.01
CA LYS A 64 -13.86 -17.22 -13.98
C LYS A 64 -15.02 -18.15 -13.60
N HIS A 65 -15.79 -17.76 -12.59
CA HIS A 65 -16.78 -18.66 -11.96
C HIS A 65 -18.23 -18.35 -12.35
N SER A 66 -18.47 -17.27 -13.08
CA SER A 66 -19.75 -16.95 -13.73
C SER A 66 -19.51 -16.58 -15.21
N PRO A 67 -19.17 -17.54 -16.07
CA PRO A 67 -18.80 -17.27 -17.46
C PRO A 67 -19.95 -16.71 -18.33
N SER A 68 -21.20 -16.87 -17.89
CA SER A 68 -22.39 -16.29 -18.53
C SER A 68 -22.66 -14.84 -18.15
N SER A 69 -21.99 -14.30 -17.13
CA SER A 69 -22.16 -12.93 -16.67
C SER A 69 -21.12 -12.01 -17.31
N SER A 70 -21.57 -10.84 -17.76
CA SER A 70 -20.71 -9.77 -18.27
C SER A 70 -20.16 -8.93 -17.12
N VAL A 71 -18.84 -8.69 -17.09
CA VAL A 71 -18.16 -7.89 -16.07
C VAL A 71 -17.47 -6.71 -16.74
N LEU A 72 -17.80 -5.49 -16.34
CA LEU A 72 -17.08 -4.28 -16.69
C LEU A 72 -16.08 -3.94 -15.58
N LEU A 73 -14.82 -3.74 -15.94
CA LEU A 73 -13.77 -3.24 -15.05
C LEU A 73 -13.37 -1.83 -15.48
N ILE A 74 -13.54 -0.86 -14.59
CA ILE A 74 -13.21 0.55 -14.82
C ILE A 74 -11.93 0.89 -14.06
N GLU A 75 -10.93 1.49 -14.74
CA GLU A 75 -9.67 1.91 -14.13
C GLU A 75 -9.26 3.30 -14.64
N ALA A 76 -8.87 4.15 -13.71
CA ALA A 76 -8.53 5.55 -13.98
C ALA A 76 -7.18 5.76 -14.71
N GLY A 77 -6.31 4.77 -14.66
CA GLY A 77 -5.03 4.79 -15.37
C GLY A 77 -4.92 3.71 -16.43
N GLU A 78 -3.73 3.60 -17.00
CA GLU A 78 -3.37 2.59 -17.99
C GLU A 78 -2.58 1.44 -17.34
N SER A 79 -1.95 0.62 -18.16
CA SER A 79 -0.98 -0.37 -17.70
C SER A 79 0.28 0.29 -17.16
N PHE A 80 0.87 -0.31 -16.13
CA PHE A 80 2.17 0.14 -15.62
C PHE A 80 3.29 -0.24 -16.58
N GLY A 81 4.24 0.65 -16.74
CA GLY A 81 5.44 0.40 -17.53
C GLY A 81 6.32 -0.73 -16.97
N VAL A 82 7.22 -1.24 -17.80
CA VAL A 82 8.10 -2.40 -17.48
C VAL A 82 8.94 -2.20 -16.22
N LEU A 83 9.35 -0.98 -15.90
CA LEU A 83 10.15 -0.67 -14.70
C LEU A 83 9.42 -1.02 -13.40
N SER A 84 8.09 -1.02 -13.41
CA SER A 84 7.29 -1.44 -12.24
C SER A 84 7.44 -2.93 -11.90
N LYS A 85 7.91 -3.74 -12.86
CA LYS A 85 8.16 -5.18 -12.66
C LYS A 85 9.47 -5.44 -11.90
N ILE A 86 10.42 -4.49 -11.94
CA ILE A 86 11.71 -4.61 -11.26
C ILE A 86 11.53 -4.16 -9.81
N PRO A 87 11.72 -5.05 -8.80
CA PRO A 87 11.36 -4.75 -7.41
C PRO A 87 11.96 -3.47 -6.87
N LEU A 88 13.25 -3.25 -7.01
CA LEU A 88 13.92 -2.07 -6.47
C LEU A 88 13.46 -0.77 -7.16
N LEU A 89 13.09 -0.83 -8.44
CA LEU A 89 12.67 0.35 -9.21
C LEU A 89 11.20 0.75 -8.96
N ALA A 90 10.49 0.01 -8.09
CA ALA A 90 9.12 0.32 -7.74
C ALA A 90 8.93 1.74 -7.19
N THR A 91 9.87 2.23 -6.40
CA THR A 91 9.83 3.58 -5.81
C THR A 91 9.89 4.69 -6.85
N PHE A 92 10.60 4.46 -7.96
CA PHE A 92 10.71 5.44 -9.04
C PHE A 92 9.41 5.61 -9.87
N GLN A 93 8.40 4.79 -9.61
CA GLN A 93 7.06 4.98 -10.18
C GLN A 93 6.23 6.03 -9.42
N GLN A 94 6.62 6.36 -8.18
CA GLN A 94 5.97 7.38 -7.38
C GLN A 94 6.17 8.77 -8.01
N LYS A 95 5.17 9.64 -7.88
CA LYS A 95 5.08 10.95 -8.55
C LYS A 95 5.10 10.91 -10.09
N GLY A 96 5.04 9.70 -10.69
CA GLY A 96 4.93 9.50 -12.13
C GLY A 96 3.47 9.41 -12.61
N LEU A 97 3.29 9.09 -13.89
CA LEU A 97 1.95 9.00 -14.52
C LEU A 97 1.04 7.95 -13.89
N ASN A 98 1.62 6.89 -13.34
CA ASN A 98 0.92 5.79 -12.70
C ASN A 98 0.74 5.99 -11.18
N ASP A 99 0.89 7.22 -10.69
CA ASP A 99 0.65 7.59 -9.30
C ASP A 99 -0.37 8.73 -9.22
N TRP A 100 -1.37 8.60 -8.35
CA TRP A 100 -2.30 9.69 -8.08
C TRP A 100 -1.62 10.91 -7.46
N GLY A 101 -0.51 10.71 -6.75
CA GLY A 101 0.31 11.77 -6.18
C GLY A 101 -0.44 12.63 -5.18
N PHE A 102 -1.29 12.03 -4.34
CA PHE A 102 -2.03 12.78 -3.32
C PHE A 102 -1.09 13.40 -2.28
N LEU A 103 -1.52 14.54 -1.77
CA LEU A 103 -0.96 15.18 -0.58
C LEU A 103 -2.03 15.24 0.50
N SER A 104 -1.64 15.05 1.74
CA SER A 104 -2.54 15.28 2.86
C SER A 104 -2.85 16.76 3.04
N GLU A 105 -3.87 17.10 3.82
CA GLU A 105 -3.98 18.42 4.43
C GLU A 105 -2.77 18.67 5.34
N PRO A 106 -2.43 19.94 5.64
CA PRO A 106 -1.37 20.28 6.58
C PRO A 106 -1.61 19.63 7.94
N GLN A 107 -0.62 18.88 8.44
CA GLN A 107 -0.79 18.08 9.65
C GLN A 107 -0.48 18.92 10.91
N VAL A 108 -1.46 19.10 11.77
CA VAL A 108 -1.33 19.90 13.00
C VAL A 108 -0.38 19.25 14.02
N TYR A 109 -0.48 17.92 14.17
CA TYR A 109 0.22 17.18 15.23
C TYR A 109 1.50 16.50 14.77
N SER A 110 1.79 16.51 13.44
CA SER A 110 2.94 15.82 12.85
C SER A 110 3.50 16.57 11.63
N SER A 111 4.47 15.96 10.94
CA SER A 111 4.92 16.38 9.60
C SER A 111 5.57 17.77 9.51
N ARG A 112 6.02 18.33 10.64
CA ARG A 112 6.55 19.71 10.71
C ARG A 112 7.82 19.92 9.87
N GLY A 113 8.56 18.87 9.58
CA GLY A 113 9.76 18.90 8.73
C GLY A 113 9.47 18.61 7.25
N LEU A 114 8.20 18.46 6.85
CA LEU A 114 7.78 18.25 5.48
C LEU A 114 7.38 19.60 4.83
N VAL A 115 7.42 19.65 3.51
CA VAL A 115 6.98 20.82 2.75
C VAL A 115 5.50 21.08 3.03
N GLU A 116 5.16 22.30 3.45
CA GLU A 116 3.79 22.70 3.84
C GLU A 116 3.17 21.81 4.93
N GLN A 117 3.96 21.07 5.70
CA GLN A 117 3.51 20.11 6.72
C GLN A 117 2.60 19.00 6.14
N ARG A 118 2.73 18.68 4.85
CA ARG A 118 1.89 17.70 4.14
C ARG A 118 2.64 16.39 3.91
N GLN A 119 1.97 15.29 4.17
CA GLN A 119 2.44 13.95 3.80
C GLN A 119 2.19 13.71 2.31
N TYR A 120 3.19 13.13 1.64
CA TYR A 120 3.00 12.56 0.32
C TYR A 120 2.34 11.19 0.45
N LEU A 121 1.24 10.97 -0.28
CA LEU A 121 0.37 9.81 -0.15
C LEU A 121 0.24 9.08 -1.51
N PRO A 122 1.27 8.32 -1.94
CA PRO A 122 1.26 7.64 -3.23
C PRO A 122 0.16 6.59 -3.32
N ARG A 123 -0.60 6.60 -4.41
CA ARG A 123 -1.61 5.58 -4.75
C ARG A 123 -1.49 5.21 -6.22
N GLY A 124 -1.41 3.90 -6.49
CA GLY A 124 -1.29 3.43 -7.87
C GLY A 124 -2.51 3.81 -8.71
N LYS A 125 -2.24 4.33 -9.89
CA LYS A 125 -3.21 4.70 -10.94
C LYS A 125 -2.91 3.86 -12.17
N GLY A 126 -3.68 2.80 -12.38
CA GLY A 126 -3.51 1.84 -13.48
C GLY A 126 -3.79 0.40 -13.06
N LEU A 127 -3.73 -0.52 -14.02
CA LEU A 127 -4.04 -1.94 -13.84
C LEU A 127 -3.13 -2.58 -12.79
N GLY A 128 -3.71 -3.05 -11.69
CA GLY A 128 -3.02 -3.55 -10.50
C GLY A 128 -2.96 -2.55 -9.34
N GLY A 129 -3.22 -1.26 -9.61
CA GLY A 129 -3.30 -0.19 -8.61
C GLY A 129 -2.07 -0.13 -7.72
N SER A 130 -2.28 0.15 -6.42
CA SER A 130 -1.18 0.30 -5.44
C SER A 130 -0.34 -0.98 -5.24
N SER A 131 -0.81 -2.17 -5.67
CA SER A 131 0.04 -3.37 -5.67
C SER A 131 1.19 -3.30 -6.68
N MET A 132 1.12 -2.37 -7.65
CA MET A 132 2.20 -2.08 -8.60
C MET A 132 3.23 -1.07 -8.09
N LEU A 133 2.88 -0.27 -7.05
CA LEU A 133 3.76 0.72 -6.43
C LEU A 133 4.34 0.28 -5.09
N ASN A 134 3.71 -0.68 -4.39
CA ASN A 134 4.11 -1.11 -3.06
C ASN A 134 5.49 -1.77 -3.05
N TYR A 135 6.04 -1.95 -1.85
CA TYR A 135 7.36 -2.56 -1.65
C TYR A 135 7.31 -4.09 -1.56
N MET A 136 6.25 -4.71 -2.06
CA MET A 136 6.03 -6.15 -2.20
C MET A 136 6.08 -6.97 -0.91
N LEU A 137 6.14 -6.33 0.24
CA LEU A 137 6.16 -7.01 1.51
C LEU A 137 4.86 -7.78 1.74
N HIS A 138 5.00 -9.05 2.12
CA HIS A 138 3.89 -9.91 2.47
C HIS A 138 3.78 -10.08 3.98
N PHE A 139 2.59 -9.84 4.49
CA PHE A 139 2.17 -10.11 5.85
C PHE A 139 1.00 -11.09 5.84
N ASP A 140 1.07 -12.16 6.64
CA ASP A 140 0.00 -13.16 6.72
C ASP A 140 -1.28 -12.66 7.41
N GLY A 141 -1.28 -11.42 7.93
CA GLY A 141 -2.30 -10.92 8.84
C GLY A 141 -2.03 -11.35 10.28
N GLU A 142 -2.65 -10.66 11.23
CA GLU A 142 -2.52 -10.95 12.67
C GLU A 142 -3.86 -11.49 13.20
N PRO A 143 -3.93 -12.73 13.70
CA PRO A 143 -5.17 -13.31 14.20
C PRO A 143 -5.95 -12.42 15.16
N ARG A 144 -5.24 -11.67 15.99
CA ARG A 144 -5.84 -10.78 16.99
C ARG A 144 -6.61 -9.60 16.40
N ASP A 145 -6.24 -9.13 15.20
CA ASP A 145 -6.97 -8.05 14.53
C ASP A 145 -8.39 -8.54 14.18
N PHE A 146 -8.50 -9.74 13.63
CA PHE A 146 -9.77 -10.34 13.24
C PHE A 146 -10.64 -10.71 14.45
N GLU A 147 -10.04 -11.28 15.51
CA GLU A 147 -10.79 -11.57 16.74
C GLU A 147 -11.31 -10.28 17.41
N ARG A 148 -10.55 -9.18 17.31
CA ARG A 148 -10.99 -7.86 17.78
C ARG A 148 -12.17 -7.34 16.96
N TRP A 149 -12.13 -7.48 15.64
CA TRP A 149 -13.25 -7.08 14.78
C TRP A 149 -14.50 -7.89 15.10
N ALA A 150 -14.36 -9.19 15.29
CA ALA A 150 -15.48 -10.04 15.66
C ALA A 150 -16.10 -9.67 16.99
N THR A 151 -15.30 -9.26 17.99
CA THR A 151 -15.79 -8.97 19.35
C THR A 151 -16.18 -7.51 19.57
N ARG A 152 -15.38 -6.55 19.07
CA ARG A 152 -15.62 -5.12 19.33
C ARG A 152 -16.49 -4.43 18.28
N HIS A 153 -16.52 -4.96 17.05
CA HIS A 153 -17.34 -4.44 15.97
C HIS A 153 -18.52 -5.37 15.63
N ASN A 154 -18.77 -6.41 16.46
CA ASN A 154 -19.84 -7.39 16.28
C ASN A 154 -19.84 -8.10 14.92
N LEU A 155 -18.65 -8.31 14.35
CA LEU A 155 -18.46 -8.99 13.07
C LEU A 155 -18.18 -10.49 13.31
N SER A 156 -19.16 -11.24 13.83
CA SER A 156 -18.99 -12.60 14.29
C SER A 156 -18.49 -13.59 13.22
N ASP A 157 -18.72 -13.29 11.96
CA ASP A 157 -18.27 -14.02 10.77
C ASP A 157 -16.91 -13.55 10.23
N TRP A 158 -16.23 -12.61 10.93
CA TRP A 158 -14.90 -12.09 10.57
C TRP A 158 -13.78 -12.58 11.50
N ARG A 159 -13.97 -13.67 12.22
CA ARG A 159 -12.93 -14.29 13.05
C ARG A 159 -11.78 -14.82 12.21
N TRP A 160 -10.63 -14.96 12.80
CA TRP A 160 -9.45 -15.49 12.11
C TRP A 160 -9.71 -16.82 11.40
N LYS A 161 -10.45 -17.74 12.04
CA LYS A 161 -10.82 -19.03 11.44
C LYS A 161 -11.61 -18.87 10.13
N ASP A 162 -12.41 -17.79 10.01
CA ASP A 162 -13.28 -17.53 8.86
C ASP A 162 -12.52 -16.83 7.73
N ILE A 163 -11.51 -16.03 8.05
CA ILE A 163 -10.71 -15.24 7.08
C ILE A 163 -9.47 -15.99 6.60
N ARG A 164 -8.80 -16.73 7.48
CA ARG A 164 -7.54 -17.44 7.20
C ARG A 164 -7.56 -18.26 5.91
N PRO A 165 -8.62 -19.03 5.55
CA PRO A 165 -8.65 -19.79 4.31
C PRO A 165 -8.41 -18.94 3.06
N PHE A 166 -8.90 -17.70 3.04
CA PHE A 166 -8.76 -16.77 1.92
C PHE A 166 -7.35 -16.17 1.82
N LEU A 167 -6.60 -16.11 2.92
CA LEU A 167 -5.22 -15.60 2.96
C LEU A 167 -4.19 -16.65 2.51
N THR A 168 -4.49 -17.94 2.65
CA THR A 168 -3.54 -19.02 2.39
C THR A 168 -3.04 -19.04 0.95
N ALA A 169 -3.93 -18.76 -0.02
CA ALA A 169 -3.58 -18.74 -1.44
C ALA A 169 -2.50 -17.69 -1.79
N VAL A 170 -2.46 -16.56 -1.08
CA VAL A 170 -1.46 -15.51 -1.31
C VAL A 170 -0.10 -15.93 -0.76
N ARG A 171 -0.07 -16.60 0.38
CA ARG A 171 1.16 -17.00 1.05
C ARG A 171 2.03 -17.96 0.20
N THR A 172 1.42 -18.82 -0.58
CA THR A 172 2.14 -19.79 -1.43
C THR A 172 2.92 -19.15 -2.56
N GLN A 173 2.68 -17.87 -2.85
CA GLN A 173 3.34 -17.10 -3.92
C GLN A 173 4.46 -16.18 -3.40
N THR A 174 4.91 -16.36 -2.15
CA THR A 174 5.91 -15.49 -1.54
C THR A 174 7.23 -16.19 -1.33
N HIS A 175 8.34 -15.43 -1.45
CA HIS A 175 9.70 -15.87 -1.19
C HIS A 175 10.32 -15.11 -0.02
N SER A 176 11.28 -15.69 0.69
CA SER A 176 12.07 -15.00 1.69
C SER A 176 13.21 -14.20 1.03
N LEU A 177 13.75 -13.20 1.74
CA LEU A 177 14.88 -12.41 1.24
C LEU A 177 16.09 -13.30 0.90
N LEU A 178 16.40 -14.29 1.74
CA LEU A 178 17.54 -15.18 1.53
C LEU A 178 17.40 -16.08 0.29
N GLU A 179 16.16 -16.37 -0.16
CA GLU A 179 15.92 -17.13 -1.39
C GLU A 179 16.17 -16.28 -2.64
N ILE A 180 15.99 -14.94 -2.54
CA ILE A 180 16.14 -14.02 -3.68
C ILE A 180 17.44 -13.22 -3.65
N SER A 181 18.09 -13.08 -2.50
CA SER A 181 19.40 -12.44 -2.34
C SER A 181 20.09 -12.89 -1.06
N PRO A 182 21.12 -13.72 -1.12
CA PRO A 182 21.90 -14.15 0.04
C PRO A 182 22.78 -13.05 0.62
N ASP A 183 22.94 -11.93 -0.06
CA ASP A 183 23.89 -10.86 0.27
C ASP A 183 23.66 -10.24 1.67
N TYR A 184 22.40 -10.22 2.14
CA TYR A 184 22.05 -9.69 3.46
C TYR A 184 22.24 -10.68 4.62
N SER A 185 22.94 -11.81 4.40
CA SER A 185 23.00 -12.93 5.35
C SER A 185 23.48 -12.52 6.75
N LYS A 186 24.52 -11.69 6.87
CA LYS A 186 25.11 -11.27 8.16
C LYS A 186 24.11 -10.50 9.04
N ILE A 187 23.43 -9.50 8.47
CA ILE A 187 22.43 -8.71 9.22
C ILE A 187 21.21 -9.57 9.55
N THR A 188 20.76 -10.38 8.59
CA THR A 188 19.64 -11.30 8.79
C THR A 188 19.95 -12.37 9.83
N GLU A 189 21.20 -12.85 9.89
CA GLU A 189 21.66 -13.79 10.91
C GLU A 189 21.69 -13.14 12.29
N ALA A 190 22.22 -11.91 12.41
CA ALA A 190 22.18 -11.14 13.64
C ALA A 190 20.74 -10.97 14.13
N LEU A 191 19.84 -10.53 13.25
CA LEU A 191 18.42 -10.39 13.55
C LEU A 191 17.76 -11.73 13.97
N HIS A 192 18.21 -12.85 13.41
CA HIS A 192 17.69 -14.16 13.80
C HIS A 192 18.21 -14.63 15.16
N LYS A 193 19.46 -14.30 15.50
CA LYS A 193 20.05 -14.60 16.82
C LYS A 193 19.35 -13.84 17.94
N THR A 194 18.91 -12.60 17.71
CA THR A 194 18.17 -11.80 18.70
C THR A 194 16.91 -12.51 19.20
N ARG A 195 16.31 -13.40 18.41
CA ARG A 195 15.14 -14.20 18.84
C ARG A 195 15.42 -15.02 20.10
N LYS A 196 16.62 -15.56 20.23
CA LYS A 196 17.02 -16.33 21.43
C LYS A 196 17.29 -15.41 22.60
N GLU A 197 18.00 -14.31 22.34
CA GLU A 197 18.37 -13.30 23.33
C GLU A 197 17.14 -12.65 23.97
N PHE A 198 16.13 -12.30 23.15
CA PHE A 198 14.87 -11.71 23.61
C PHE A 198 13.73 -12.74 23.81
N SER A 199 14.05 -14.02 24.03
CA SER A 199 13.05 -15.10 24.16
C SER A 199 12.07 -14.91 25.33
N LYS A 200 12.46 -14.15 26.38
CA LYS A 200 11.60 -13.79 27.53
C LYS A 200 10.65 -12.63 27.22
N ARG A 201 10.88 -11.87 26.16
CA ARG A 201 9.98 -10.82 25.69
C ARG A 201 8.88 -11.46 24.84
N ASN A 202 7.67 -10.97 24.91
CA ASN A 202 6.57 -11.39 24.05
C ASN A 202 6.72 -10.80 22.63
N TRP A 203 7.94 -10.88 22.05
CA TRP A 203 8.26 -10.37 20.72
C TRP A 203 8.32 -11.52 19.71
N ARG A 204 7.80 -11.27 18.52
CA ARG A 204 7.81 -12.24 17.43
C ARG A 204 8.74 -11.76 16.33
N PHE A 205 9.74 -12.55 16.04
CA PHE A 205 10.73 -12.31 14.99
C PHE A 205 10.29 -13.03 13.73
N ARG A 206 10.15 -12.29 12.64
CA ARG A 206 9.72 -12.81 11.34
C ARG A 206 10.73 -12.42 10.28
N ARG A 207 11.11 -13.37 9.43
CA ARG A 207 11.81 -13.06 8.18
C ARG A 207 10.87 -12.34 7.23
N ALA A 208 11.39 -11.35 6.49
CA ALA A 208 10.63 -10.70 5.43
C ALA A 208 10.28 -11.72 4.34
N ARG A 209 9.07 -11.65 3.84
CA ARG A 209 8.57 -12.38 2.68
C ARG A 209 8.09 -11.40 1.63
N TYR A 210 8.28 -11.75 0.37
CA TYR A 210 7.98 -10.86 -0.76
C TYR A 210 7.08 -11.53 -1.77
N THR A 211 6.21 -10.73 -2.39
CA THR A 211 5.46 -11.09 -3.59
C THR A 211 6.33 -10.84 -4.82
N ILE A 212 7.39 -11.66 -4.96
CA ILE A 212 8.36 -11.64 -6.04
C ILE A 212 8.48 -13.06 -6.60
N LYS A 213 8.58 -13.19 -7.91
CA LYS A 213 8.78 -14.46 -8.60
C LYS A 213 9.83 -14.27 -9.69
N ASN A 214 10.88 -15.10 -9.71
CA ASN A 214 11.98 -15.02 -10.68
C ASN A 214 12.59 -13.61 -10.76
N GLY A 215 12.80 -12.96 -9.62
CA GLY A 215 13.35 -11.60 -9.55
C GLY A 215 12.40 -10.48 -9.98
N LEU A 216 11.16 -10.78 -10.34
CA LEU A 216 10.17 -9.81 -10.77
C LEU A 216 9.03 -9.68 -9.76
N ARG A 217 8.45 -8.49 -9.65
CA ARG A 217 7.19 -8.27 -8.95
C ARG A 217 6.14 -9.26 -9.43
N TYR A 218 5.51 -9.98 -8.50
CA TYR A 218 4.43 -10.91 -8.78
C TYR A 218 3.25 -10.63 -7.84
N ASN A 219 2.34 -9.79 -8.29
CA ASN A 219 1.22 -9.26 -7.51
C ASN A 219 -0.14 -9.68 -8.10
N VAL A 220 -1.21 -9.03 -7.64
CA VAL A 220 -2.58 -9.32 -8.10
C VAL A 220 -2.78 -9.11 -9.60
N TYR A 221 -2.08 -8.15 -10.22
CA TYR A 221 -2.13 -7.96 -11.66
C TYR A 221 -1.69 -9.24 -12.39
N HIS A 222 -0.50 -9.75 -12.04
CA HIS A 222 0.07 -10.94 -12.69
C HIS A 222 -0.69 -12.23 -12.34
N GLN A 223 -1.15 -12.34 -11.09
CA GLN A 223 -1.78 -13.56 -10.60
C GLN A 223 -3.26 -13.68 -10.99
N PHE A 224 -4.00 -12.57 -10.97
CA PHE A 224 -5.46 -12.57 -11.16
C PHE A 224 -5.89 -11.84 -12.43
N LEU A 225 -5.48 -10.57 -12.60
CA LEU A 225 -6.04 -9.74 -13.65
C LEU A 225 -5.51 -10.09 -15.04
N GLN A 226 -4.21 -10.19 -15.23
CA GLN A 226 -3.59 -10.47 -16.53
C GLN A 226 -4.15 -11.75 -17.20
N PRO A 227 -4.32 -12.89 -16.48
CA PRO A 227 -5.01 -14.05 -17.06
C PRO A 227 -6.49 -13.80 -17.34
N ALA A 228 -7.16 -12.91 -16.59
CA ALA A 228 -8.57 -12.61 -16.76
C ALA A 228 -8.83 -11.71 -17.97
N LEU A 229 -7.91 -10.81 -18.33
CA LEU A 229 -8.03 -9.93 -19.49
C LEU A 229 -8.24 -10.67 -20.82
N LYS A 230 -7.86 -11.95 -20.88
CA LYS A 230 -8.06 -12.82 -22.05
C LYS A 230 -9.47 -13.44 -22.14
N ARG A 231 -10.33 -13.24 -21.12
CA ARG A 231 -11.68 -13.83 -21.09
C ARG A 231 -12.68 -12.96 -21.84
N ARG A 232 -13.56 -13.60 -22.60
CA ARG A 232 -14.56 -12.92 -23.44
C ARG A 232 -15.62 -12.15 -22.65
N ASN A 233 -15.84 -12.50 -21.38
CA ASN A 233 -16.83 -11.87 -20.51
C ASN A 233 -16.25 -10.80 -19.55
N LEU A 234 -14.95 -10.46 -19.67
CA LEU A 234 -14.35 -9.31 -19.01
C LEU A 234 -14.15 -8.18 -20.02
N TYR A 235 -14.77 -7.06 -19.76
CA TYR A 235 -14.65 -5.83 -20.52
C TYR A 235 -13.89 -4.81 -19.67
N THR A 236 -13.05 -3.99 -20.29
CA THR A 236 -12.24 -2.99 -19.58
C THR A 236 -12.44 -1.60 -20.15
N LEU A 237 -12.44 -0.61 -19.27
CA LEU A 237 -12.30 0.80 -19.60
C LEU A 237 -11.11 1.35 -18.82
N THR A 238 -10.04 1.69 -19.51
CA THR A 238 -8.88 2.37 -18.96
C THR A 238 -8.98 3.89 -19.15
N ASN A 239 -8.17 4.68 -18.47
CA ASN A 239 -8.31 6.15 -18.41
C ASN A 239 -9.74 6.60 -18.06
N ALA A 240 -10.45 5.76 -17.30
CA ALA A 240 -11.87 5.90 -17.01
C ALA A 240 -12.14 5.94 -15.51
N TYR A 241 -13.00 6.82 -15.08
CA TYR A 241 -13.37 6.93 -13.67
C TYR A 241 -14.86 7.11 -13.49
N LEU A 242 -15.34 6.54 -12.40
CA LEU A 242 -16.73 6.67 -12.00
C LEU A 242 -16.96 8.07 -11.44
N LYS A 243 -17.84 8.82 -12.09
CA LYS A 243 -18.22 10.18 -11.67
C LYS A 243 -19.35 10.16 -10.65
N ARG A 244 -20.33 9.26 -10.84
CA ARG A 244 -21.54 9.24 -10.01
C ARG A 244 -22.23 7.88 -10.08
N LEU A 245 -22.82 7.48 -8.96
CA LEU A 245 -23.82 6.43 -8.84
C LEU A 245 -25.22 7.07 -8.89
N ASN A 246 -26.11 6.55 -9.71
CA ASN A 246 -27.49 7.00 -9.74
C ASN A 246 -28.35 5.94 -9.07
N LEU A 247 -28.93 6.32 -7.91
CA LEU A 247 -29.81 5.45 -7.15
C LEU A 247 -31.25 5.62 -7.61
N GLU A 248 -31.98 4.50 -7.62
CA GLU A 248 -33.43 4.45 -7.75
C GLU A 248 -34.01 3.84 -6.46
N TYR A 249 -35.02 4.47 -5.90
CA TYR A 249 -35.67 3.97 -4.68
C TYR A 249 -36.59 2.80 -5.02
N ILE A 250 -36.43 1.69 -4.28
CA ILE A 250 -37.32 0.52 -4.36
C ILE A 250 -38.47 0.71 -3.40
N ASP A 251 -38.18 1.21 -2.19
CA ASP A 251 -39.12 1.57 -1.13
C ASP A 251 -38.49 2.64 -0.20
N GLU A 252 -39.10 2.93 0.94
CA GLU A 252 -38.64 3.97 1.89
C GLU A 252 -37.26 3.68 2.49
N GLU A 253 -36.87 2.40 2.60
CA GLU A 253 -35.62 1.99 3.26
C GLU A 253 -34.56 1.49 2.27
N ARG A 254 -34.93 1.15 1.04
CA ARG A 254 -34.05 0.48 0.08
C ARG A 254 -33.97 1.20 -1.24
N SER A 255 -32.79 1.25 -1.76
CA SER A 255 -32.50 1.73 -3.12
C SER A 255 -31.61 0.74 -3.87
N GLU A 256 -31.49 0.95 -5.17
CA GLU A 256 -30.54 0.22 -6.00
C GLU A 256 -29.84 1.17 -6.98
N VAL A 257 -28.60 0.83 -7.35
CA VAL A 257 -27.88 1.52 -8.42
C VAL A 257 -28.45 1.03 -9.76
N LYS A 258 -29.11 1.89 -10.50
CA LYS A 258 -29.62 1.59 -11.86
C LYS A 258 -28.59 1.87 -12.92
N THR A 259 -27.97 3.03 -12.83
CA THR A 259 -26.97 3.48 -13.78
C THR A 259 -25.76 4.09 -13.06
N ILE A 260 -24.65 4.05 -13.73
CA ILE A 260 -23.45 4.77 -13.32
C ILE A 260 -23.04 5.77 -14.40
N LEU A 261 -22.49 6.90 -13.99
CA LEU A 261 -21.94 7.90 -14.90
C LEU A 261 -20.42 7.73 -14.96
N VAL A 262 -19.89 7.45 -16.14
CA VAL A 262 -18.47 7.19 -16.37
C VAL A 262 -17.86 8.30 -17.21
N GLY A 263 -16.72 8.84 -16.77
CA GLY A 263 -15.89 9.73 -17.57
C GLY A 263 -14.68 8.97 -18.08
N VAL A 264 -14.40 9.07 -19.37
CA VAL A 264 -13.19 8.53 -20.01
C VAL A 264 -12.38 9.68 -20.57
N MET A 265 -11.12 9.74 -20.20
CA MET A 265 -10.19 10.77 -20.69
C MET A 265 -9.51 10.30 -21.96
N ASP A 266 -9.75 10.99 -23.06
CA ASP A 266 -8.91 10.86 -24.25
C ASP A 266 -7.55 11.50 -23.98
N THR A 267 -6.52 10.68 -23.87
CA THR A 267 -5.17 11.13 -23.56
C THR A 267 -4.51 11.90 -24.71
N LYS A 268 -5.01 11.76 -25.95
CA LYS A 268 -4.49 12.44 -27.14
C LYS A 268 -5.04 13.86 -27.23
N ASN A 269 -6.36 13.99 -27.16
CA ASN A 269 -7.07 15.26 -27.35
C ASN A 269 -7.27 16.01 -26.02
N ARG A 270 -7.05 15.36 -24.85
CA ARG A 270 -7.34 15.87 -23.50
C ARG A 270 -8.82 16.20 -23.29
N GLU A 271 -9.69 15.54 -24.02
CA GLU A 271 -11.14 15.66 -23.89
C GLU A 271 -11.70 14.55 -23.01
N GLU A 272 -12.76 14.84 -22.28
CA GLU A 272 -13.46 13.89 -21.45
C GLU A 272 -14.79 13.49 -22.12
N TYR A 273 -14.97 12.20 -22.36
CA TYR A 273 -16.24 11.62 -22.80
C TYR A 273 -17.00 11.09 -21.60
N VAL A 274 -18.23 11.58 -21.42
CA VAL A 274 -19.08 11.18 -20.29
C VAL A 274 -20.31 10.45 -20.83
N PHE A 275 -20.57 9.26 -20.30
CA PHE A 275 -21.71 8.43 -20.69
C PHE A 275 -22.22 7.58 -19.53
N SER A 276 -23.47 7.11 -19.66
CA SER A 276 -24.10 6.24 -18.68
C SER A 276 -23.90 4.77 -19.05
N VAL A 277 -23.78 3.93 -18.02
CA VAL A 277 -23.73 2.47 -18.12
C VAL A 277 -24.82 1.90 -17.20
N ASP A 278 -25.65 1.00 -17.74
CA ASP A 278 -26.69 0.31 -16.99
C ASP A 278 -26.11 -0.85 -16.17
N VAL A 279 -26.63 -1.04 -14.97
CA VAL A 279 -26.22 -2.09 -14.06
C VAL A 279 -27.35 -3.09 -13.86
N ARG A 280 -27.12 -4.38 -14.19
CA ARG A 280 -28.15 -5.42 -14.08
C ARG A 280 -28.13 -6.15 -12.74
N CYS A 281 -26.94 -6.36 -12.14
CA CYS A 281 -26.80 -7.14 -10.91
C CYS A 281 -26.20 -6.36 -9.76
N GLU A 282 -24.90 -6.04 -9.82
CA GLU A 282 -24.22 -5.33 -8.70
C GLU A 282 -23.09 -4.40 -9.21
N VAL A 283 -22.88 -3.30 -8.47
CA VAL A 283 -21.67 -2.46 -8.53
C VAL A 283 -20.77 -2.81 -7.36
N ILE A 284 -19.47 -2.97 -7.63
CA ILE A 284 -18.45 -3.25 -6.63
C ILE A 284 -17.42 -2.12 -6.67
N LEU A 285 -17.42 -1.24 -5.65
CA LEU A 285 -16.40 -0.23 -5.49
C LEU A 285 -15.14 -0.87 -4.91
N SER A 286 -14.02 -0.68 -5.60
CA SER A 286 -12.68 -1.15 -5.23
C SER A 286 -11.63 -0.06 -5.51
N ALA A 287 -12.03 1.21 -5.39
CA ALA A 287 -11.21 2.38 -5.72
C ALA A 287 -10.23 2.76 -4.60
N GLY A 288 -10.25 2.05 -3.47
CA GLY A 288 -9.33 2.23 -2.34
C GLY A 288 -9.79 3.26 -1.32
N ALA A 289 -9.04 3.36 -0.21
CA ALA A 289 -9.43 4.11 0.99
C ALA A 289 -9.67 5.62 0.77
N TYR A 290 -9.15 6.21 -0.31
CA TYR A 290 -9.37 7.63 -0.59
C TYR A 290 -10.47 7.87 -1.60
N GLN A 291 -10.62 7.01 -2.59
CA GLN A 291 -11.52 7.25 -3.72
C GLN A 291 -12.86 6.54 -3.60
N SER A 292 -12.95 5.41 -2.87
CA SER A 292 -14.25 4.79 -2.60
C SER A 292 -15.19 5.70 -1.81
N PRO A 293 -14.76 6.34 -0.68
CA PRO A 293 -15.60 7.35 -0.03
C PRO A 293 -15.82 8.59 -0.91
N GLN A 294 -14.82 9.05 -1.67
CA GLN A 294 -14.98 10.16 -2.62
C GLN A 294 -16.11 9.91 -3.62
N ILE A 295 -16.18 8.71 -4.21
CA ILE A 295 -17.24 8.32 -5.15
C ILE A 295 -18.62 8.35 -4.48
N LEU A 296 -18.73 7.85 -3.26
CA LEU A 296 -19.98 7.88 -2.50
C LEU A 296 -20.42 9.32 -2.23
N LEU A 297 -19.53 10.15 -1.69
CA LEU A 297 -19.80 11.57 -1.42
C LEU A 297 -20.17 12.32 -2.70
N ALA A 298 -19.44 12.10 -3.79
CA ALA A 298 -19.74 12.67 -5.09
C ALA A 298 -21.10 12.23 -5.66
N SER A 299 -21.59 11.09 -5.20
CA SER A 299 -22.92 10.56 -5.57
C SER A 299 -24.03 11.01 -4.62
N GLY A 300 -23.75 11.87 -3.63
CA GLY A 300 -24.75 12.28 -2.62
C GLY A 300 -25.06 11.20 -1.60
N ILE A 301 -24.12 10.29 -1.34
CA ILE A 301 -24.19 9.24 -0.31
C ILE A 301 -23.20 9.60 0.80
N GLY A 302 -23.68 10.10 1.92
CA GLY A 302 -22.83 10.61 3.01
C GLY A 302 -23.60 11.46 4.01
N ASP A 303 -22.91 12.43 4.63
CA ASP A 303 -23.52 13.35 5.58
C ASP A 303 -24.27 14.50 4.89
N ALA A 304 -25.50 14.78 5.34
CA ALA A 304 -26.35 15.84 4.81
C ALA A 304 -25.70 17.22 4.92
N SER A 305 -25.02 17.53 6.03
CA SER A 305 -24.40 18.82 6.25
C SER A 305 -23.33 19.16 5.20
N LEU A 306 -22.54 18.19 4.78
CA LEU A 306 -21.56 18.34 3.70
C LEU A 306 -22.24 18.63 2.36
N PHE A 307 -23.37 18.01 2.09
CA PHE A 307 -24.09 18.16 0.82
C PHE A 307 -24.79 19.51 0.71
N GLU A 308 -25.33 20.04 1.82
CA GLU A 308 -25.86 21.41 1.89
C GLU A 308 -24.76 22.45 1.60
N GLU A 309 -23.57 22.29 2.18
CA GLU A 309 -22.43 23.18 1.94
C GLU A 309 -21.95 23.17 0.48
N LEU A 310 -21.97 21.99 -0.17
CA LEU A 310 -21.46 21.80 -1.52
C LEU A 310 -22.52 21.86 -2.63
N ASP A 311 -23.79 22.14 -2.32
CA ASP A 311 -24.93 22.11 -3.25
C ASP A 311 -25.04 20.77 -3.99
N ILE A 312 -24.86 19.65 -3.28
CA ILE A 312 -24.99 18.30 -3.81
C ILE A 312 -26.34 17.72 -3.39
N ARG A 313 -27.13 17.24 -4.36
CA ARG A 313 -28.37 16.54 -4.04
C ARG A 313 -28.08 15.25 -3.27
N GLN A 314 -28.53 15.19 -2.03
CA GLN A 314 -28.47 13.99 -1.22
C GLN A 314 -29.31 12.86 -1.82
N GLN A 315 -28.71 11.66 -1.93
CA GLN A 315 -29.38 10.43 -2.34
C GLN A 315 -29.56 9.47 -1.15
N LEU A 316 -28.61 9.45 -0.19
CA LEU A 316 -28.67 8.56 0.96
C LEU A 316 -27.87 9.14 2.14
N GLN A 317 -28.47 9.13 3.33
CA GLN A 317 -27.79 9.54 4.56
C GLN A 317 -26.94 8.40 5.11
N LEU A 318 -25.61 8.56 5.05
CA LEU A 318 -24.61 7.66 5.63
C LEU A 318 -23.44 8.49 6.19
N PRO A 319 -23.57 9.07 7.40
CA PRO A 319 -22.66 10.11 7.90
C PRO A 319 -21.22 9.64 8.13
N LEU A 320 -20.97 8.33 8.16
CA LEU A 320 -19.62 7.79 8.35
C LEU A 320 -18.83 7.58 7.05
N VAL A 321 -19.38 7.96 5.90
CA VAL A 321 -18.63 7.95 4.63
C VAL A 321 -17.51 8.98 4.69
N GLY A 322 -16.28 8.53 4.52
CA GLY A 322 -15.08 9.34 4.62
C GLY A 322 -14.49 9.48 6.02
N GLU A 323 -15.23 9.08 7.05
CA GLU A 323 -14.79 9.11 8.45
C GLU A 323 -13.90 7.90 8.79
N ASN A 324 -13.24 7.93 9.97
CA ASN A 324 -12.41 6.84 10.50
C ASN A 324 -11.18 6.51 9.63
N LEU A 325 -10.68 7.45 8.84
CA LEU A 325 -9.40 7.24 8.14
C LEU A 325 -8.32 6.90 9.16
N HIS A 326 -7.64 5.80 8.93
CA HIS A 326 -6.47 5.40 9.70
C HIS A 326 -5.30 5.04 8.78
N ASP A 327 -4.10 5.27 9.25
CA ASP A 327 -2.85 4.84 8.61
C ASP A 327 -1.77 4.67 9.69
N HIS A 328 -0.68 4.00 9.39
CA HIS A 328 0.49 3.93 10.25
C HIS A 328 1.40 5.12 10.00
N LEU A 329 2.03 5.60 11.09
CA LEU A 329 3.14 6.55 11.01
C LEU A 329 4.43 5.87 11.46
N ASN A 330 5.48 6.04 10.68
CA ASN A 330 6.79 5.45 10.88
C ASN A 330 7.81 6.49 11.34
N LEU A 331 8.71 6.10 12.24
CA LEU A 331 9.96 6.83 12.42
C LEU A 331 11.12 5.99 11.87
N PRO A 332 11.77 6.38 10.77
CA PRO A 332 13.00 5.77 10.29
C PRO A 332 14.21 6.25 11.11
N LEU A 333 15.10 5.33 11.48
CA LEU A 333 16.38 5.62 12.10
C LEU A 333 17.50 4.95 11.30
N PHE A 334 18.50 5.73 10.90
CA PHE A 334 19.67 5.18 10.21
C PHE A 334 20.67 4.62 11.19
N VAL A 335 21.15 3.40 10.91
CA VAL A 335 22.19 2.71 11.67
C VAL A 335 23.33 2.39 10.71
N SER A 336 24.50 2.98 10.91
CA SER A 336 25.70 2.60 10.15
C SER A 336 26.36 1.37 10.77
N ILE A 337 27.04 0.57 9.93
CA ILE A 337 27.83 -0.57 10.34
C ILE A 337 29.24 -0.49 9.73
N ASP A 338 30.22 -1.03 10.44
CA ASP A 338 31.62 -1.00 9.97
C ASP A 338 31.98 -2.24 9.11
N THR A 339 31.10 -3.24 9.10
CA THR A 339 31.32 -4.47 8.34
C THR A 339 31.10 -4.21 6.85
N VAL A 340 32.09 -4.48 6.03
CA VAL A 340 31.94 -4.50 4.56
C VAL A 340 31.03 -5.66 4.22
N GLY A 341 29.81 -5.34 3.85
CA GLY A 341 28.81 -6.33 3.48
C GLY A 341 27.84 -5.69 2.49
N PRO A 342 27.10 -6.48 1.77
CA PRO A 342 26.23 -5.98 0.74
C PRO A 342 24.93 -5.45 1.36
N THR A 343 24.96 -4.21 1.82
CA THR A 343 23.73 -3.46 1.96
C THR A 343 23.43 -2.70 0.68
N LEU A 344 22.19 -2.32 0.48
CA LEU A 344 21.80 -1.53 -0.65
C LEU A 344 22.42 -0.13 -0.53
N ASN A 345 23.48 0.13 -1.29
CA ASN A 345 24.11 1.43 -1.40
C ASN A 345 24.42 1.75 -2.87
N GLN A 346 24.84 2.97 -3.16
CA GLN A 346 25.09 3.40 -4.52
C GLN A 346 26.15 2.53 -5.24
N ARG A 347 27.18 2.08 -4.52
CA ARG A 347 28.20 1.18 -5.07
C ARG A 347 27.63 -0.17 -5.48
N ALA A 348 26.75 -0.74 -4.65
CA ALA A 348 26.11 -2.02 -4.94
C ALA A 348 25.16 -1.91 -6.14
N LEU A 349 24.43 -0.80 -6.27
CA LEU A 349 23.52 -0.53 -7.38
C LEU A 349 24.23 -0.38 -8.72
N LEU A 350 25.43 0.21 -8.73
CA LEU A 350 26.23 0.45 -9.93
C LEU A 350 27.16 -0.71 -10.28
N ASN A 351 27.16 -1.80 -9.51
CA ASN A 351 28.01 -2.96 -9.76
C ASN A 351 27.52 -3.76 -10.98
N PRO A 352 28.28 -3.81 -12.11
CA PRO A 352 27.84 -4.48 -13.33
C PRO A 352 27.66 -5.98 -13.16
N ILE A 353 28.39 -6.62 -12.24
CA ILE A 353 28.26 -8.06 -11.95
C ILE A 353 26.90 -8.32 -11.25
N GLN A 354 26.48 -7.46 -10.34
CA GLN A 354 25.18 -7.56 -9.68
C GLN A 354 24.02 -7.34 -10.67
N ILE A 355 24.18 -6.38 -11.59
CA ILE A 355 23.20 -6.14 -12.65
C ILE A 355 23.11 -7.35 -13.57
N LEU A 356 24.23 -7.90 -14.02
CA LEU A 356 24.27 -9.08 -14.88
C LEU A 356 23.66 -10.30 -14.18
N ASN A 357 24.00 -10.53 -12.91
CA ASN A 357 23.45 -11.62 -12.13
C ASN A 357 21.92 -11.50 -12.00
N TYR A 358 21.40 -10.28 -11.80
CA TYR A 358 19.97 -10.04 -11.81
C TYR A 358 19.32 -10.36 -13.15
N LEU A 359 19.90 -9.89 -14.26
CA LEU A 359 19.35 -10.11 -15.59
C LEU A 359 19.32 -11.60 -15.99
N VAL A 360 20.31 -12.38 -15.55
CA VAL A 360 20.41 -13.81 -15.89
C VAL A 360 19.61 -14.69 -14.94
N ASN A 361 19.68 -14.42 -13.63
CA ASN A 361 19.18 -15.31 -12.58
C ASN A 361 18.01 -14.73 -11.77
N GLY A 362 17.71 -13.43 -11.91
CA GLY A 362 16.72 -12.74 -11.07
C GLY A 362 17.20 -12.46 -9.63
N TYR A 363 18.49 -12.70 -9.33
CA TYR A 363 19.08 -12.50 -7.99
C TYR A 363 19.80 -11.17 -7.87
N GLY A 364 19.89 -10.67 -6.63
CA GLY A 364 20.63 -9.46 -6.30
C GLY A 364 19.71 -8.29 -5.91
N HIS A 365 20.32 -7.11 -5.75
CA HIS A 365 19.64 -5.93 -5.18
C HIS A 365 18.45 -5.44 -6.04
N LEU A 366 18.52 -5.54 -7.37
CA LEU A 366 17.41 -5.17 -8.25
C LEU A 366 16.19 -6.07 -8.08
N GLY A 367 16.41 -7.35 -7.73
CA GLY A 367 15.37 -8.36 -7.55
C GLY A 367 14.69 -8.35 -6.18
N ASN A 368 15.00 -7.39 -5.30
CA ASN A 368 14.38 -7.27 -3.97
C ASN A 368 14.33 -5.81 -3.51
N PHE A 369 13.65 -5.54 -2.39
CA PHE A 369 13.52 -4.20 -1.80
C PHE A 369 14.34 -4.02 -0.52
N GLY A 370 15.16 -4.99 -0.13
CA GLY A 370 16.09 -4.91 0.99
C GLY A 370 15.50 -4.99 2.39
N VAL A 371 14.24 -5.40 2.57
CA VAL A 371 13.68 -5.63 3.91
C VAL A 371 14.19 -6.94 4.48
N LEU A 372 14.85 -6.89 5.63
CA LEU A 372 15.54 -8.01 6.24
C LEU A 372 14.62 -8.85 7.12
N GLY A 373 13.76 -8.19 7.88
CA GLY A 373 12.85 -8.83 8.81
C GLY A 373 11.98 -7.86 9.58
N HIS A 374 11.11 -8.43 10.40
CA HIS A 374 10.19 -7.71 11.26
C HIS A 374 10.22 -8.27 12.68
N ILE A 375 10.03 -7.39 13.65
CA ILE A 375 9.76 -7.74 15.03
C ILE A 375 8.43 -7.11 15.40
N ASP A 376 7.48 -7.92 15.86
CA ASP A 376 6.21 -7.44 16.39
C ASP A 376 6.17 -7.68 17.88
N SER A 377 5.66 -6.71 18.63
CA SER A 377 5.43 -6.86 20.07
C SER A 377 4.16 -7.68 20.36
N SER A 378 3.98 -7.99 21.63
CA SER A 378 2.72 -8.50 22.16
C SER A 378 1.57 -7.50 21.96
N TYR A 379 0.36 -7.96 22.24
CA TYR A 379 -0.87 -7.19 22.06
C TYR A 379 -0.92 -5.85 22.81
N GLU A 380 -0.38 -5.80 24.02
CA GLU A 380 -0.47 -4.62 24.89
C GLU A 380 0.45 -3.48 24.43
N GLU A 381 1.59 -3.82 23.86
CA GLU A 381 2.56 -2.85 23.36
C GLU A 381 2.26 -2.39 21.93
N SER A 382 1.70 -3.28 21.11
CA SER A 382 1.23 -3.04 19.73
C SER A 382 2.18 -2.28 18.81
N PHE A 383 3.48 -2.49 18.94
CA PHE A 383 4.47 -1.89 18.06
C PHE A 383 5.10 -2.89 17.09
N GLY A 384 5.62 -2.39 15.98
CA GLY A 384 6.38 -3.13 14.99
C GLY A 384 7.70 -2.45 14.65
N LEU A 385 8.69 -3.27 14.36
CA LEU A 385 10.00 -2.85 13.87
C LEU A 385 10.22 -3.51 12.51
N THR A 386 10.66 -2.72 11.52
CA THR A 386 11.06 -3.23 10.21
C THR A 386 12.51 -2.84 9.94
N PHE A 387 13.29 -3.79 9.47
CA PHE A 387 14.72 -3.63 9.19
C PHE A 387 14.95 -3.60 7.70
N PHE A 388 15.44 -2.46 7.17
CA PHE A 388 15.82 -2.30 5.77
C PHE A 388 17.33 -2.28 5.65
N GLY A 389 17.91 -3.20 4.89
CA GLY A 389 19.35 -3.27 4.59
C GLY A 389 19.77 -2.22 3.56
N VAL A 390 19.54 -0.95 3.89
CA VAL A 390 19.82 0.20 3.02
C VAL A 390 20.88 1.05 3.70
N GLY A 391 22.08 1.09 3.10
CA GLY A 391 23.15 2.01 3.47
C GLY A 391 22.98 3.38 2.84
N ALA A 392 24.09 4.03 2.47
CA ALA A 392 24.02 5.32 1.79
C ALA A 392 23.59 5.15 0.34
N VAL A 393 22.47 5.76 -0.03
CA VAL A 393 21.96 5.85 -1.40
C VAL A 393 21.88 7.32 -1.82
N ASP A 394 21.61 7.56 -3.10
CA ASP A 394 21.50 8.91 -3.63
C ASP A 394 20.39 9.72 -2.94
N GLU A 395 20.76 10.90 -2.42
CA GLU A 395 19.84 11.80 -1.72
C GLU A 395 18.67 12.22 -2.63
N SER A 396 18.95 12.54 -3.89
CA SER A 396 17.94 13.03 -4.82
C SER A 396 16.88 11.96 -5.13
N ALA A 397 17.30 10.70 -5.23
CA ALA A 397 16.37 9.58 -5.45
C ALA A 397 15.38 9.43 -4.28
N LEU A 398 15.86 9.51 -3.03
CA LEU A 398 14.99 9.42 -1.85
C LEU A 398 14.14 10.68 -1.63
N MET A 399 14.69 11.84 -1.92
CA MET A 399 13.93 13.11 -1.88
C MET A 399 12.79 13.10 -2.89
N SER A 400 12.98 12.48 -4.07
CA SER A 400 11.96 12.41 -5.11
C SER A 400 10.70 11.65 -4.69
N ILE A 401 10.82 10.67 -3.78
CA ILE A 401 9.70 9.83 -3.29
C ILE A 401 9.12 10.30 -1.94
N SER A 402 9.63 11.37 -1.39
CA SER A 402 9.17 11.94 -0.11
C SER A 402 8.69 13.40 -0.30
N ASN A 403 8.18 13.99 0.76
CA ASN A 403 7.85 15.43 0.80
C ASN A 403 8.69 16.18 1.85
N PHE A 404 9.89 15.69 2.16
CA PHE A 404 10.78 16.33 3.12
C PHE A 404 11.31 17.67 2.63
N ASN A 405 11.45 18.63 3.53
CA ASN A 405 12.43 19.69 3.38
C ASN A 405 13.85 19.09 3.47
N ARG A 406 14.75 19.53 2.61
CA ARG A 406 16.09 18.94 2.47
C ARG A 406 16.90 18.93 3.78
N GLU A 407 16.74 19.98 4.60
CA GLU A 407 17.41 20.08 5.90
C GLU A 407 17.03 18.93 6.84
N TYR A 408 15.72 18.65 6.98
CA TYR A 408 15.23 17.57 7.84
C TYR A 408 15.55 16.19 7.27
N PHE A 409 15.55 16.04 5.94
CA PHE A 409 16.02 14.82 5.31
C PHE A 409 17.48 14.53 5.67
N ARG A 410 18.37 15.52 5.56
CA ARG A 410 19.79 15.38 5.90
C ARG A 410 20.03 15.17 7.40
N ALA A 411 19.19 15.75 8.25
CA ALA A 411 19.20 15.49 9.68
C ALA A 411 18.86 14.02 10.01
N LEU A 412 17.92 13.44 9.26
CA LEU A 412 17.48 12.06 9.42
C LEU A 412 18.49 11.05 8.84
N PHE A 413 19.11 11.38 7.70
CA PHE A 413 20.04 10.53 6.96
C PHE A 413 21.42 11.20 6.75
N PRO A 414 22.22 11.40 7.81
CA PRO A 414 23.42 12.23 7.72
C PRO A 414 24.56 11.63 6.89
N ARG A 415 24.47 10.35 6.53
CA ARG A 415 25.51 9.62 5.78
C ARG A 415 25.15 9.37 4.31
N TYR A 416 24.02 9.86 3.82
CA TYR A 416 23.56 9.59 2.46
C TYR A 416 24.34 10.31 1.37
N HIS A 417 25.25 11.20 1.71
CA HIS A 417 26.25 11.74 0.79
C HIS A 417 27.50 10.85 0.63
N ASN A 418 27.67 9.82 1.47
CA ASN A 418 28.75 8.84 1.39
C ASN A 418 28.24 7.56 0.71
N SER A 419 28.49 7.40 -0.58
CA SER A 419 28.00 6.29 -1.40
C SER A 419 28.53 4.90 -0.99
N THR A 420 29.51 4.81 -0.11
CA THR A 420 30.12 3.56 0.37
C THR A 420 29.71 3.18 1.78
N GLN A 421 28.96 4.02 2.48
CA GLN A 421 28.55 3.74 3.85
C GLN A 421 27.58 2.56 3.90
N GLU A 422 27.98 1.49 4.59
CA GLU A 422 27.13 0.34 4.88
C GLU A 422 26.23 0.64 6.08
N GLY A 423 25.04 0.04 6.08
CA GLY A 423 24.10 0.25 7.17
C GLY A 423 22.73 -0.33 6.91
N PHE A 424 21.82 -0.01 7.79
CA PHE A 424 20.40 -0.35 7.65
C PHE A 424 19.52 0.74 8.25
N VAL A 425 18.28 0.79 7.79
CA VAL A 425 17.26 1.70 8.33
C VAL A 425 16.30 0.90 9.19
N LEU A 426 16.11 1.34 10.42
CA LEU A 426 15.08 0.85 11.33
C LEU A 426 13.82 1.68 11.17
N ILE A 427 12.72 1.02 10.93
CA ILE A 427 11.41 1.64 10.89
C ILE A 427 10.65 1.24 12.15
N SER A 428 10.40 2.20 13.02
CA SER A 428 9.60 2.04 14.24
C SER A 428 8.17 2.51 13.99
N THR A 429 7.18 1.68 14.32
CA THR A 429 5.77 1.90 13.98
C THR A 429 4.86 1.51 15.13
N CYS A 430 3.86 2.34 15.44
CA CYS A 430 2.71 1.91 16.23
C CYS A 430 1.73 1.15 15.31
N LEU A 431 1.52 -0.15 15.55
CA LEU A 431 0.72 -1.01 14.67
C LEU A 431 -0.79 -0.84 14.86
N GLN A 432 -1.22 -0.29 15.99
CA GLN A 432 -2.64 -0.07 16.30
C GLN A 432 -2.87 1.39 16.74
N PRO A 433 -2.57 2.37 15.86
CA PRO A 433 -2.78 3.77 16.19
C PRO A 433 -4.26 4.06 16.44
N LYS A 434 -4.53 4.98 17.36
CA LYS A 434 -5.87 5.42 17.72
C LYS A 434 -6.29 6.71 17.02
N SER A 435 -5.32 7.50 16.52
CA SER A 435 -5.60 8.69 15.72
C SER A 435 -6.47 8.33 14.52
N ARG A 436 -7.47 9.15 14.26
CA ARG A 436 -8.38 9.01 13.12
C ARG A 436 -8.45 10.32 12.37
N GLY A 437 -8.55 10.20 11.08
CA GLY A 437 -8.69 11.29 10.14
C GLY A 437 -9.91 11.10 9.24
N THR A 438 -9.95 11.90 8.19
CA THR A 438 -11.09 11.97 7.27
C THR A 438 -10.66 12.00 5.81
N VAL A 439 -11.60 11.62 4.94
CA VAL A 439 -11.56 11.86 3.50
C VAL A 439 -12.85 12.56 3.11
N SER A 440 -12.73 13.75 2.57
CA SER A 440 -13.86 14.58 2.12
C SER A 440 -13.68 14.99 0.67
N ILE A 441 -14.61 15.76 0.15
CA ILE A 441 -14.60 16.36 -1.17
C ILE A 441 -14.79 17.88 -1.06
N GLY A 442 -14.24 18.61 -2.00
CA GLY A 442 -14.44 20.06 -2.12
C GLY A 442 -15.53 20.42 -3.11
N VAL A 443 -15.57 21.68 -3.51
CA VAL A 443 -16.53 22.23 -4.47
C VAL A 443 -16.55 21.41 -5.75
N PRO A 444 -17.74 21.14 -6.33
CA PRO A 444 -17.88 20.36 -7.55
C PRO A 444 -17.06 20.94 -8.68
N ASN A 445 -16.03 20.24 -9.07
CA ASN A 445 -15.24 20.50 -10.23
C ASN A 445 -15.16 19.21 -11.06
N THR A 446 -15.01 19.27 -12.36
CA THR A 446 -15.00 18.09 -13.25
C THR A 446 -13.95 17.04 -12.87
N ARG A 447 -12.96 17.41 -12.03
CA ARG A 447 -11.92 16.53 -11.51
C ARG A 447 -11.83 16.68 -9.99
N TRP A 448 -12.75 16.11 -9.28
CA TRP A 448 -12.75 16.13 -7.83
C TRP A 448 -11.52 15.40 -7.27
N LYS A 449 -10.71 16.11 -6.50
CA LYS A 449 -9.64 15.50 -5.73
C LYS A 449 -10.13 15.30 -4.30
N PRO A 450 -9.90 14.13 -3.69
CA PRO A 450 -10.26 13.94 -2.29
C PRO A 450 -9.43 14.89 -1.41
N ILE A 451 -10.06 15.47 -0.40
CA ILE A 451 -9.42 16.19 0.70
C ILE A 451 -9.09 15.12 1.74
N ILE A 452 -7.79 14.94 2.03
CA ILE A 452 -7.32 13.82 2.84
C ILE A 452 -6.61 14.37 4.08
N ASP A 453 -7.18 14.17 5.24
CA ASP A 453 -6.54 14.49 6.52
C ASP A 453 -6.35 13.22 7.36
N PRO A 454 -5.15 12.61 7.38
CA PRO A 454 -4.86 11.47 8.23
C PRO A 454 -4.84 11.77 9.73
N ASN A 455 -4.65 13.03 10.12
CA ASN A 455 -4.64 13.49 11.51
C ASN A 455 -3.65 12.71 12.40
N TYR A 456 -2.44 12.43 11.83
CA TYR A 456 -1.41 11.63 12.50
C TYR A 456 -0.99 12.23 13.85
N LEU A 457 -0.81 11.37 14.86
CA LEU A 457 -0.33 11.70 16.21
C LEU A 457 -1.24 12.68 16.99
N ARG A 458 -2.53 12.76 16.65
CA ARG A 458 -3.52 13.49 17.45
C ARG A 458 -3.64 12.85 18.82
N GLU A 459 -3.70 11.53 18.89
CA GLU A 459 -3.79 10.79 20.14
C GLU A 459 -2.39 10.60 20.74
N ALA A 460 -2.20 11.04 21.99
CA ALA A 460 -0.90 10.92 22.69
C ALA A 460 -0.45 9.47 22.84
N SER A 461 -1.38 8.53 22.96
CA SER A 461 -1.09 7.10 23.02
C SER A 461 -0.34 6.57 21.79
N ASP A 462 -0.47 7.21 20.63
CA ASP A 462 0.22 6.82 19.39
C ASP A 462 1.69 7.25 19.44
N VAL A 463 1.94 8.41 20.06
CA VAL A 463 3.30 8.89 20.35
C VAL A 463 4.00 7.93 21.30
N ASP A 464 3.36 7.60 22.43
CA ASP A 464 3.92 6.67 23.44
C ASP A 464 4.19 5.28 22.83
N CYS A 465 3.27 4.77 22.02
CA CYS A 465 3.42 3.50 21.32
C CYS A 465 4.62 3.51 20.36
N THR A 466 4.81 4.59 19.60
CA THR A 466 5.95 4.72 18.68
C THR A 466 7.28 4.90 19.45
N ILE A 467 7.28 5.63 20.56
CA ILE A 467 8.47 5.75 21.43
C ILE A 467 8.86 4.38 22.00
N ARG A 468 7.91 3.55 22.43
CA ARG A 468 8.21 2.16 22.83
C ARG A 468 8.84 1.36 21.71
N ALA A 469 8.34 1.52 20.47
CA ALA A 469 8.97 0.89 19.30
C ALA A 469 10.41 1.34 19.09
N ILE A 470 10.70 2.64 19.23
CA ILE A 470 12.05 3.18 19.11
C ILE A 470 12.97 2.61 20.19
N ARG A 471 12.50 2.53 21.44
CA ARG A 471 13.28 1.95 22.54
C ARG A 471 13.60 0.48 22.30
N ALA A 472 12.62 -0.30 21.86
CA ALA A 472 12.80 -1.69 21.48
C ALA A 472 13.79 -1.85 20.31
N ALA A 473 13.74 -0.96 19.31
CA ALA A 473 14.69 -0.94 18.20
C ALA A 473 16.14 -0.73 18.68
N VAL A 474 16.34 0.19 19.62
CA VAL A 474 17.65 0.45 20.21
C VAL A 474 18.14 -0.74 21.03
N GLU A 475 17.29 -1.38 21.84
CA GLU A 475 17.62 -2.60 22.57
C GLU A 475 18.12 -3.71 21.61
N VAL A 476 17.43 -3.91 20.48
CA VAL A 476 17.82 -4.92 19.48
C VAL A 476 19.16 -4.58 18.85
N VAL A 477 19.38 -3.33 18.44
CA VAL A 477 20.66 -2.91 17.81
C VAL A 477 21.84 -3.01 18.77
N LYS A 478 21.63 -2.72 20.06
CA LYS A 478 22.67 -2.81 21.11
C LYS A 478 22.85 -4.22 21.67
N SER A 479 22.11 -5.21 21.18
CA SER A 479 22.21 -6.59 21.64
C SER A 479 23.53 -7.25 21.25
N GLU A 480 23.93 -8.29 21.97
CA GLU A 480 25.12 -9.08 21.68
C GLU A 480 25.08 -9.66 20.25
N SER A 481 23.88 -10.00 19.77
CA SER A 481 23.65 -10.51 18.42
C SER A 481 24.10 -9.56 17.30
N PHE A 482 24.05 -8.24 17.53
CA PHE A 482 24.49 -7.22 16.58
C PHE A 482 25.93 -6.71 16.84
N ALA A 483 26.57 -7.06 17.96
CA ALA A 483 27.88 -6.52 18.35
C ALA A 483 28.95 -6.67 17.27
N ALA A 484 29.01 -7.80 16.56
CA ALA A 484 29.99 -8.05 15.49
C ALA A 484 29.83 -7.15 14.26
N LEU A 485 28.72 -6.43 14.11
CA LEU A 485 28.48 -5.47 13.03
C LEU A 485 28.92 -4.05 13.41
N HIS A 486 29.32 -3.82 14.66
CA HIS A 486 29.67 -2.50 15.20
C HIS A 486 28.64 -1.42 14.86
N PRO A 487 27.34 -1.63 15.19
CA PRO A 487 26.28 -0.73 14.77
C PRO A 487 26.34 0.61 15.52
N ARG A 488 26.10 1.72 14.79
CA ARG A 488 26.01 3.07 15.34
C ARG A 488 24.71 3.72 14.93
N ILE A 489 23.84 4.05 15.89
CA ILE A 489 22.56 4.73 15.63
C ILE A 489 22.83 6.22 15.42
N HIS A 490 22.31 6.76 14.33
CA HIS A 490 22.37 8.18 14.01
C HIS A 490 21.08 8.88 14.41
N TRP A 491 21.08 9.55 15.56
CA TRP A 491 19.94 10.32 16.01
C TRP A 491 19.76 11.57 15.15
N PRO A 492 18.52 11.89 14.69
CA PRO A 492 18.26 13.05 13.83
C PRO A 492 18.58 14.37 14.52
N LYS A 493 19.47 15.19 13.95
CA LYS A 493 19.85 16.48 14.51
C LYS A 493 18.89 17.58 14.07
N ILE A 494 17.66 17.55 14.59
CA ILE A 494 16.62 18.53 14.28
C ILE A 494 16.80 19.76 15.16
N PRO A 495 16.99 20.99 14.58
CA PRO A 495 17.28 22.21 15.34
C PRO A 495 16.29 22.49 16.47
N GLU A 496 14.98 22.35 16.19
CA GLU A 496 13.90 22.62 17.14
C GLU A 496 13.84 21.61 18.30
N CYS A 497 14.38 20.41 18.08
CA CYS A 497 14.42 19.36 19.08
C CYS A 497 15.70 19.40 19.94
N LYS A 498 16.70 20.21 19.55
CA LYS A 498 18.01 20.28 20.23
C LYS A 498 17.89 20.56 21.74
N LYS A 499 16.93 21.40 22.16
CA LYS A 499 16.71 21.74 23.57
C LYS A 499 16.30 20.55 24.46
N TYR A 500 15.82 19.46 23.85
CA TYR A 500 15.44 18.23 24.55
C TYR A 500 16.47 17.11 24.34
N GLY A 501 17.42 17.32 23.43
CA GLY A 501 18.34 16.28 22.96
C GLY A 501 19.53 16.04 23.88
N PRO A 502 20.27 14.95 23.64
CA PRO A 502 21.56 14.71 24.22
C PRO A 502 22.55 15.81 23.79
N THR A 503 23.58 16.05 24.60
CA THR A 503 24.67 16.94 24.22
C THR A 503 25.43 16.41 23.00
N GLU A 504 26.19 17.24 22.27
CA GLU A 504 26.86 16.81 21.03
C GLU A 504 27.78 15.59 21.19
N ARG A 505 28.31 15.35 22.40
CA ARG A 505 29.12 14.17 22.71
C ARG A 505 28.30 12.88 22.89
N ASP A 506 27.01 12.99 23.20
CA ASP A 506 26.13 11.86 23.57
C ASP A 506 25.27 11.32 22.41
N PHE A 507 25.34 11.95 21.21
CA PHE A 507 24.45 11.63 20.09
C PHE A 507 24.60 10.23 19.47
N VAL A 508 25.67 9.49 19.80
CA VAL A 508 25.93 8.19 19.15
C VAL A 508 25.54 7.01 20.06
N ASP A 509 25.71 7.11 21.37
CA ASP A 509 25.63 5.95 22.26
C ASP A 509 24.51 6.01 23.30
N ASN A 510 23.94 7.19 23.57
CA ASN A 510 22.95 7.36 24.62
C ASN A 510 21.51 7.41 24.06
N MET A 511 20.62 6.66 24.68
CA MET A 511 19.19 6.72 24.39
C MET A 511 18.64 8.10 24.76
N PRO A 512 18.09 8.89 23.82
CA PRO A 512 17.48 10.18 24.14
C PRO A 512 16.25 10.03 25.03
N ASN A 513 15.89 11.12 25.70
CA ASN A 513 14.64 11.15 26.49
C ASN A 513 13.39 11.21 25.62
N ASP A 514 12.22 10.93 26.21
CA ASP A 514 10.97 10.84 25.46
C ASP A 514 10.54 12.16 24.83
N ARG A 515 10.86 13.31 25.45
CA ARG A 515 10.54 14.64 24.86
C ARG A 515 11.30 14.89 23.56
N TYR A 516 12.56 14.43 23.48
CA TYR A 516 13.31 14.50 22.24
C TYR A 516 12.73 13.56 21.18
N LEU A 517 12.43 12.31 21.55
CA LEU A 517 11.87 11.33 20.64
C LEU A 517 10.50 11.77 20.10
N GLU A 518 9.64 12.31 20.95
CA GLU A 518 8.37 12.91 20.55
C GLU A 518 8.59 14.06 19.57
N CYS A 519 9.50 14.98 19.89
CA CYS A 519 9.82 16.10 19.00
C CYS A 519 10.26 15.60 17.63
N VAL A 520 11.23 14.68 17.56
CA VAL A 520 11.71 14.09 16.32
C VAL A 520 10.57 13.43 15.54
N LEU A 521 9.74 12.62 16.23
CA LEU A 521 8.61 11.94 15.60
C LEU A 521 7.62 12.93 14.97
N ARG A 522 7.32 14.04 15.64
CA ARG A 522 6.42 15.08 15.13
C ARG A 522 7.00 15.87 13.94
N TYR A 523 8.32 15.92 13.81
CA TYR A 523 8.98 16.59 12.69
C TYR A 523 9.16 15.70 11.46
N VAL A 524 9.67 14.47 11.66
CA VAL A 524 10.12 13.61 10.56
C VAL A 524 9.42 12.24 10.49
N GLY A 525 8.31 12.08 11.19
CA GLY A 525 7.46 10.91 11.03
C GLY A 525 6.85 10.84 9.63
N LEU A 526 6.87 9.64 9.02
CA LEU A 526 6.37 9.37 7.67
C LEU A 526 5.20 8.42 7.68
N GLY A 527 4.16 8.71 6.90
CA GLY A 527 3.06 7.78 6.64
C GLY A 527 3.55 6.49 5.99
N SER A 528 3.00 5.36 6.42
CA SER A 528 3.34 4.03 5.89
C SER A 528 2.61 3.69 4.59
N HIS A 529 1.70 4.54 4.15
CA HIS A 529 0.85 4.32 2.97
C HIS A 529 -0.08 3.09 3.10
N HIS A 530 -0.59 2.86 4.32
CA HIS A 530 -1.53 1.80 4.68
C HIS A 530 -2.95 2.34 5.02
N PRO A 531 -3.50 3.29 4.24
CA PRO A 531 -4.79 3.89 4.59
C PRO A 531 -5.92 2.89 4.55
N GLY A 532 -6.87 3.07 5.47
CA GLY A 532 -8.08 2.26 5.55
C GLY A 532 -9.18 2.93 6.37
N GLY A 533 -10.34 2.28 6.44
CA GLY A 533 -11.40 2.60 7.39
C GLY A 533 -12.45 3.62 6.95
N THR A 534 -12.29 4.27 5.83
CA THR A 534 -13.12 5.39 5.36
C THR A 534 -14.54 5.02 4.86
N CYS A 535 -14.81 3.72 4.75
CA CYS A 535 -16.15 3.15 4.52
C CYS A 535 -16.34 1.97 5.49
N VAL A 536 -16.18 2.22 6.77
CA VAL A 536 -16.03 1.22 7.84
C VAL A 536 -17.12 0.16 7.83
N THR A 537 -16.72 -1.10 8.10
CA THR A 537 -17.65 -2.23 8.27
C THR A 537 -18.22 -2.27 9.68
N GLY A 538 -19.51 -2.54 9.79
CA GLY A 538 -20.21 -2.73 11.06
C GLY A 538 -21.60 -3.32 10.88
N THR A 539 -22.50 -3.07 11.83
CA THR A 539 -23.78 -3.76 11.90
C THR A 539 -24.98 -2.92 11.45
N ALA A 540 -24.85 -1.59 11.45
CA ALA A 540 -25.95 -0.70 11.12
C ALA A 540 -25.46 0.62 10.49
N ALA A 541 -26.34 1.31 9.77
CA ALA A 541 -26.03 2.54 9.04
C ALA A 541 -25.56 3.71 9.94
N ASN A 542 -25.95 3.73 11.21
CA ASN A 542 -25.52 4.74 12.18
C ASN A 542 -24.11 4.50 12.77
N ASN A 543 -23.54 3.31 12.57
CA ASN A 543 -22.22 2.96 13.07
C ASN A 543 -21.25 2.41 11.99
N SER A 544 -21.68 2.37 10.74
CA SER A 544 -20.88 1.85 9.63
C SER A 544 -21.43 2.27 8.27
N VAL A 545 -20.62 2.10 7.25
CA VAL A 545 -20.99 2.34 5.84
C VAL A 545 -21.41 1.03 5.17
N VAL A 546 -20.74 -0.06 5.49
CA VAL A 546 -21.04 -1.38 4.93
C VAL A 546 -21.26 -2.42 6.03
N ASN A 547 -22.04 -3.45 5.72
CA ASN A 547 -22.24 -4.60 6.60
C ASN A 547 -21.13 -5.66 6.45
N SER A 548 -21.20 -6.77 7.22
CA SER A 548 -20.21 -7.85 7.20
C SER A 548 -20.09 -8.57 5.85
N GLN A 549 -21.05 -8.37 4.94
CA GLN A 549 -21.04 -8.86 3.57
C GLN A 549 -20.56 -7.83 2.56
N PHE A 550 -19.96 -6.73 3.02
CA PHE A 550 -19.48 -5.60 2.20
C PHE A 550 -20.57 -4.76 1.51
N LYS A 551 -21.84 -4.97 1.79
CA LYS A 551 -22.94 -4.22 1.21
C LYS A 551 -23.07 -2.86 1.86
N VAL A 552 -23.24 -1.82 1.05
CA VAL A 552 -23.59 -0.47 1.52
C VAL A 552 -24.98 -0.52 2.15
N HIS A 553 -25.11 0.03 3.35
CA HIS A 553 -26.41 0.10 4.03
C HIS A 553 -27.41 0.92 3.19
N GLY A 554 -28.65 0.44 3.07
CA GLY A 554 -29.71 1.10 2.28
C GLY A 554 -29.60 0.90 0.76
N VAL A 555 -28.58 0.17 0.24
CA VAL A 555 -28.43 -0.08 -1.21
C VAL A 555 -28.27 -1.59 -1.49
N ASP A 556 -29.21 -2.17 -2.23
CA ASP A 556 -29.30 -3.63 -2.40
C ASP A 556 -28.20 -4.23 -3.27
N ASN A 557 -27.70 -3.47 -4.24
CA ASN A 557 -26.76 -3.94 -5.26
C ASN A 557 -25.44 -3.16 -5.31
N LEU A 558 -25.05 -2.53 -4.21
CA LEU A 558 -23.77 -1.83 -4.06
C LEU A 558 -22.92 -2.47 -2.99
N ARG A 559 -21.67 -2.82 -3.33
CA ARG A 559 -20.66 -3.30 -2.36
C ARG A 559 -19.41 -2.43 -2.43
N ILE A 560 -18.68 -2.41 -1.32
CA ILE A 560 -17.33 -1.85 -1.26
C ILE A 560 -16.41 -2.97 -0.82
N ILE A 561 -15.41 -3.29 -1.64
CA ILE A 561 -14.44 -4.33 -1.37
C ILE A 561 -13.04 -3.76 -1.62
N ASP A 562 -12.46 -3.10 -0.61
CA ASP A 562 -11.09 -2.58 -0.59
C ASP A 562 -10.67 -2.19 0.84
N ALA A 563 -9.57 -1.46 0.99
CA ALA A 563 -9.07 -1.05 2.30
C ALA A 563 -10.00 -0.10 3.07
N SER A 564 -10.91 0.60 2.40
CA SER A 564 -11.83 1.55 3.05
C SER A 564 -12.75 0.87 4.07
N VAL A 565 -13.02 -0.43 3.92
CA VAL A 565 -13.93 -1.17 4.79
C VAL A 565 -13.28 -1.70 6.08
N LEU A 566 -11.97 -1.56 6.26
CA LEU A 566 -11.25 -2.06 7.44
C LEU A 566 -11.72 -1.36 8.71
N PRO A 567 -12.21 -2.07 9.74
CA PRO A 567 -12.69 -1.43 10.99
C PRO A 567 -11.59 -0.71 11.76
N THR A 568 -10.39 -1.29 11.77
CA THR A 568 -9.19 -0.74 12.42
C THR A 568 -7.95 -1.07 11.59
N PRO A 569 -6.79 -0.43 11.85
CA PRO A 569 -5.54 -0.78 11.21
C PRO A 569 -5.21 -2.27 11.33
N ILE A 570 -4.61 -2.84 10.29
CA ILE A 570 -4.01 -4.18 10.32
C ILE A 570 -2.65 -4.08 11.00
N SER A 571 -2.33 -5.01 11.90
CA SER A 571 -1.00 -5.09 12.53
C SER A 571 0.05 -5.57 11.53
N GLY A 572 0.41 -4.71 10.58
CA GLY A 572 1.34 -4.96 9.48
C GLY A 572 0.86 -4.37 8.14
N ASN A 573 1.44 -4.86 7.04
CA ASN A 573 1.06 -4.41 5.70
C ASN A 573 -0.31 -4.99 5.28
N PRO A 574 -1.29 -4.18 4.85
CA PRO A 574 -2.66 -4.64 4.64
C PRO A 574 -2.90 -5.39 3.32
N ASN A 575 -1.94 -5.39 2.39
CA ASN A 575 -2.15 -5.88 1.02
C ASN A 575 -2.70 -7.32 0.95
N SER A 576 -2.13 -8.25 1.71
CA SER A 576 -2.58 -9.66 1.72
C SER A 576 -3.98 -9.82 2.32
N VAL A 577 -4.30 -9.03 3.35
CA VAL A 577 -5.63 -9.01 3.97
C VAL A 577 -6.66 -8.48 2.98
N ILE A 578 -6.35 -7.42 2.24
CA ILE A 578 -7.22 -6.88 1.18
C ILE A 578 -7.48 -7.94 0.09
N ILE A 579 -6.45 -8.69 -0.32
CA ILE A 579 -6.62 -9.80 -1.28
C ILE A 579 -7.56 -10.87 -0.70
N GLY A 580 -7.35 -11.28 0.54
CA GLY A 580 -8.21 -12.27 1.22
C GLY A 580 -9.67 -11.80 1.31
N MET A 581 -9.89 -10.53 1.66
CA MET A 581 -11.22 -9.93 1.68
C MET A 581 -11.86 -9.87 0.30
N ALA A 582 -11.09 -9.58 -0.75
CA ALA A 582 -11.58 -9.57 -2.13
C ALA A 582 -11.99 -10.97 -2.60
N ILE A 583 -11.21 -12.01 -2.24
CA ILE A 583 -11.58 -13.41 -2.52
C ILE A 583 -12.89 -13.77 -1.78
N ARG A 584 -13.01 -13.40 -0.51
CA ARG A 584 -14.21 -13.62 0.29
C ARG A 584 -15.43 -12.90 -0.31
N GLY A 585 -15.32 -11.62 -0.64
CA GLY A 585 -16.40 -10.84 -1.23
C GLY A 585 -16.87 -11.40 -2.56
N ALA A 586 -15.94 -11.75 -3.46
CA ALA A 586 -16.26 -12.43 -4.72
C ALA A 586 -16.97 -13.78 -4.49
N THR A 587 -16.54 -14.55 -3.48
CA THR A 587 -17.19 -15.81 -3.12
C THR A 587 -18.63 -15.60 -2.67
N MET A 588 -18.91 -14.59 -1.86
CA MET A 588 -20.26 -14.23 -1.41
C MET A 588 -21.18 -13.83 -2.58
N ILE A 589 -20.66 -13.04 -3.54
CA ILE A 589 -21.42 -12.66 -4.75
C ILE A 589 -21.80 -13.90 -5.55
N LEU A 590 -20.84 -14.79 -5.82
CA LEU A 590 -21.04 -16.03 -6.59
C LEU A 590 -21.98 -17.02 -5.90
N GLN A 591 -21.97 -17.10 -4.58
CA GLN A 591 -22.91 -17.94 -3.80
C GLN A 591 -24.35 -17.39 -3.94
N ARG A 592 -24.56 -16.09 -3.84
CA ARG A 592 -25.87 -15.45 -4.04
C ARG A 592 -26.41 -15.70 -5.45
N GLU A 593 -25.57 -15.62 -6.47
CA GLU A 593 -25.95 -15.89 -7.86
C GLU A 593 -26.43 -17.34 -8.05
N LYS A 594 -25.71 -18.30 -7.48
CA LYS A 594 -26.10 -19.73 -7.53
C LYS A 594 -27.45 -19.98 -6.85
N LEU A 595 -27.74 -19.30 -5.76
CA LEU A 595 -29.03 -19.41 -5.06
C LEU A 595 -30.18 -18.81 -5.88
N LYS A 596 -29.95 -17.68 -6.59
CA LYS A 596 -30.95 -17.10 -7.49
C LYS A 596 -31.27 -17.98 -8.70
N LYS A 597 -30.27 -18.69 -9.26
CA LYS A 597 -30.47 -19.61 -10.40
C LYS A 597 -31.18 -20.92 -10.01
N LYS A 598 -31.26 -21.26 -8.71
CA LYS A 598 -31.97 -22.43 -8.19
C LYS A 598 -33.44 -22.17 -7.82
N LYS A 599 -33.84 -20.92 -7.69
CA LYS A 599 -35.21 -20.46 -7.51
C LYS A 599 -35.83 -20.15 -8.88
#